data_b26055c446e38c23cc703e6dc32686cb
#
_entry.id   b26055c446e38c23cc703e6dc32686cb
#
_cell.length_a   1.000
_cell.length_b   1.000
_cell.length_c   1.000
_cell.angle_alpha   90.00
_cell.angle_beta   90.00
_cell.angle_gamma   90.00
#
_symmetry.space_group_name_H-M   'P 1'
#
loop_
_entity.id
_entity.type
_entity.pdbx_description
1 polymer ?
#
loop_
_entity_poly.entity_id
_entity_poly.type
_entity_poly.pdbx_seq_one_letter_code
_entity_poly.pdbx_strand_id
1 'polypeptide(L)'
;MDIKALAEKYDSYIIERRRHFHAHPELSFKEWETTKTLIEDVKALGYEVQDFMPEYPGLVATLDTGRPGRTLMLRADIDALPVQEKTGLSFASQNDGVMHACGHDNHMAMLLGAAKILAECKDEIKGGKIKLLFQSGEEFGYGSKYYVEHGVLDGVDAIFGLHVWGTLDSPYISVEAGKRMASMDNFTIKIKGKASHGSAPQDGHDAIVAASAVVMALQTFVSRVNNPNNPLVISVGKFHGGAMYNIICDDVELVGTIRTFSRELRSSLEDEFHRIIDNTAAAYGCTAELKMDHMLPAVINEDPELNAIAYDAAVKLYGTEGIKEMPALMGSEDYSLFMEKVPGFFAFIGSRNVETGNVFTNHNERYSSDEAVIHRGSAFTAQFAFDYLNK
;
A
#
# COMPACT_ATOMS: atom_id res chain seq x y z
N MET A 1 -20.43 -2.83 25.19
CA MET A 1 -20.22 -3.98 24.26
C MET A 1 -18.80 -4.54 24.44
N ASP A 2 -18.65 -5.87 24.38
CA ASP A 2 -17.34 -6.54 24.41
C ASP A 2 -16.97 -7.01 22.99
N ILE A 3 -16.31 -6.11 22.26
CA ILE A 3 -15.91 -6.35 20.86
C ILE A 3 -14.87 -7.48 20.75
N LYS A 4 -14.00 -7.64 21.77
CA LYS A 4 -13.03 -8.73 21.82
C LYS A 4 -13.72 -10.09 21.88
N ALA A 5 -14.70 -10.23 22.80
CA ALA A 5 -15.48 -11.47 22.90
C ALA A 5 -16.27 -11.80 21.62
N LEU A 6 -16.75 -10.78 20.91
CA LEU A 6 -17.42 -10.98 19.61
C LEU A 6 -16.45 -11.45 18.54
N ALA A 7 -15.22 -10.89 18.48
CA ALA A 7 -14.22 -11.35 17.54
C ALA A 7 -13.83 -12.81 17.79
N GLU A 8 -13.65 -13.20 19.06
CA GLU A 8 -13.40 -14.59 19.47
C GLU A 8 -14.58 -15.51 19.09
N LYS A 9 -15.83 -15.06 19.29
CA LYS A 9 -17.05 -15.76 18.87
C LYS A 9 -17.08 -16.06 17.37
N TYR A 10 -16.56 -15.13 16.54
CA TYR A 10 -16.58 -15.24 15.09
C TYR A 10 -15.26 -15.75 14.47
N ASP A 11 -14.30 -16.17 15.29
CA ASP A 11 -12.98 -16.63 14.84
C ASP A 11 -13.07 -17.68 13.73
N SER A 12 -13.89 -18.72 13.91
CA SER A 12 -14.05 -19.78 12.90
C SER A 12 -14.56 -19.26 11.55
N TYR A 13 -15.51 -18.30 11.56
CA TYR A 13 -16.00 -17.65 10.34
C TYR A 13 -14.90 -16.86 9.66
N ILE A 14 -14.14 -16.09 10.42
CA ILE A 14 -13.07 -15.22 9.90
C ILE A 14 -11.96 -16.08 9.26
N ILE A 15 -11.54 -17.15 9.93
CA ILE A 15 -10.54 -18.10 9.41
C ILE A 15 -11.05 -18.80 8.15
N GLU A 16 -12.32 -19.21 8.12
CA GLU A 16 -12.92 -19.83 6.93
C GLU A 16 -12.89 -18.89 5.72
N ARG A 17 -13.27 -17.63 5.91
CA ARG A 17 -13.21 -16.62 4.83
C ARG A 17 -11.78 -16.39 4.35
N ARG A 18 -10.81 -16.22 5.26
CA ARG A 18 -9.39 -16.09 4.91
C ARG A 18 -8.90 -17.27 4.06
N ARG A 19 -9.17 -18.50 4.49
CA ARG A 19 -8.76 -19.69 3.75
C ARG A 19 -9.43 -19.81 2.38
N HIS A 20 -10.68 -19.38 2.28
CA HIS A 20 -11.39 -19.33 1.01
C HIS A 20 -10.68 -18.37 0.02
N PHE A 21 -10.41 -17.10 0.43
CA PHE A 21 -9.74 -16.14 -0.43
C PHE A 21 -8.31 -16.58 -0.77
N HIS A 22 -7.58 -17.14 0.21
CA HIS A 22 -6.24 -17.65 -0.03
C HIS A 22 -6.19 -18.76 -1.09
N ALA A 23 -7.19 -19.65 -1.09
CA ALA A 23 -7.29 -20.73 -2.06
C ALA A 23 -7.71 -20.27 -3.47
N HIS A 24 -8.34 -19.10 -3.60
CA HIS A 24 -8.88 -18.59 -4.86
C HIS A 24 -8.38 -17.17 -5.18
N PRO A 25 -7.05 -16.93 -5.21
CA PRO A 25 -6.49 -15.60 -5.44
C PRO A 25 -6.69 -15.17 -6.87
N GLU A 26 -6.97 -13.88 -7.08
CA GLU A 26 -7.10 -13.26 -8.39
C GLU A 26 -6.13 -12.07 -8.50
N LEU A 27 -5.56 -11.86 -9.70
CA LEU A 27 -4.61 -10.75 -9.94
C LEU A 27 -5.33 -9.40 -9.95
N SER A 28 -4.55 -8.34 -9.70
CA SER A 28 -5.00 -6.94 -9.79
C SER A 28 -5.86 -6.69 -11.04
N PHE A 29 -7.01 -6.04 -10.83
CA PHE A 29 -8.04 -5.72 -11.85
C PHE A 29 -8.75 -6.94 -12.46
N LYS A 30 -8.61 -8.11 -11.88
CA LYS A 30 -9.27 -9.36 -12.30
C LYS A 30 -9.99 -10.07 -11.17
N GLU A 31 -10.20 -9.41 -10.06
CA GLU A 31 -10.78 -9.95 -8.82
C GLU A 31 -12.32 -10.05 -8.92
N TRP A 32 -12.81 -10.68 -10.00
CA TRP A 32 -14.24 -10.76 -10.31
C TRP A 32 -15.00 -11.74 -9.40
N GLU A 33 -14.45 -12.93 -9.19
CA GLU A 33 -15.09 -13.94 -8.33
C GLU A 33 -14.91 -13.56 -6.85
N THR A 34 -13.76 -12.99 -6.48
CA THR A 34 -13.53 -12.39 -5.16
C THR A 34 -14.57 -11.32 -4.87
N THR A 35 -14.81 -10.41 -5.82
CA THR A 35 -15.82 -9.34 -5.68
C THR A 35 -17.22 -9.91 -5.50
N LYS A 36 -17.63 -10.91 -6.28
CA LYS A 36 -18.95 -11.57 -6.15
C LYS A 36 -19.13 -12.21 -4.77
N THR A 37 -18.12 -12.94 -4.31
CA THR A 37 -18.11 -13.57 -2.97
C THR A 37 -18.26 -12.53 -1.87
N LEU A 38 -17.51 -11.41 -1.95
CA LEU A 38 -17.61 -10.32 -0.99
C LEU A 38 -18.97 -9.64 -1.00
N ILE A 39 -19.59 -9.45 -2.19
CA ILE A 39 -20.96 -8.92 -2.32
C ILE A 39 -21.97 -9.82 -1.57
N GLU A 40 -21.88 -11.13 -1.75
CA GLU A 40 -22.75 -12.10 -1.07
C GLU A 40 -22.55 -12.05 0.44
N ASP A 41 -21.30 -12.07 0.91
CA ASP A 41 -20.95 -12.03 2.32
C ASP A 41 -21.48 -10.77 3.01
N VAL A 42 -21.23 -9.57 2.45
CA VAL A 42 -21.67 -8.31 3.11
C VAL A 42 -23.19 -8.11 3.02
N LYS A 43 -23.86 -8.58 1.95
CA LYS A 43 -25.34 -8.57 1.87
C LYS A 43 -25.96 -9.47 2.93
N ALA A 44 -25.37 -10.65 3.18
CA ALA A 44 -25.84 -11.57 4.24
C ALA A 44 -25.70 -10.95 5.65
N LEU A 45 -24.77 -9.97 5.83
CA LEU A 45 -24.60 -9.21 7.06
C LEU A 45 -25.52 -7.97 7.14
N GLY A 46 -26.34 -7.69 6.12
CA GLY A 46 -27.30 -6.59 6.11
C GLY A 46 -26.75 -5.25 5.64
N TYR A 47 -25.62 -5.25 4.94
CA TYR A 47 -25.04 -4.05 4.32
C TYR A 47 -25.71 -3.77 2.95
N GLU A 48 -25.90 -2.49 2.63
CA GLU A 48 -26.24 -2.04 1.28
C GLU A 48 -24.98 -2.00 0.42
N VAL A 49 -25.06 -2.56 -0.80
CA VAL A 49 -23.87 -2.72 -1.67
C VAL A 49 -23.98 -1.81 -2.89
N GLN A 50 -22.89 -1.09 -3.15
CA GLN A 50 -22.57 -0.45 -4.41
C GLN A 50 -21.36 -1.18 -4.99
N ASP A 51 -21.52 -1.86 -6.12
CA ASP A 51 -20.41 -2.47 -6.86
C ASP A 51 -20.13 -1.69 -8.15
N PHE A 52 -19.01 -2.00 -8.78
CA PHE A 52 -18.53 -1.34 -10.00
C PHE A 52 -18.50 -2.29 -11.19
N MET A 53 -19.04 -3.51 -11.01
CA MET A 53 -19.08 -4.51 -12.08
C MET A 53 -20.06 -4.13 -13.21
N PRO A 54 -19.79 -4.46 -14.45
CA PRO A 54 -18.64 -5.24 -14.93
C PRO A 54 -17.38 -4.41 -15.28
N GLU A 55 -17.39 -3.09 -15.05
CA GLU A 55 -16.33 -2.18 -15.48
C GLU A 55 -15.07 -2.33 -14.63
N TYR A 56 -15.26 -2.54 -13.31
CA TYR A 56 -14.16 -2.61 -12.36
C TYR A 56 -14.49 -3.55 -11.19
N PRO A 57 -13.55 -4.39 -10.70
CA PRO A 57 -13.79 -5.22 -9.52
C PRO A 57 -13.75 -4.40 -8.23
N GLY A 58 -14.22 -5.00 -7.12
CA GLY A 58 -14.33 -4.35 -5.84
C GLY A 58 -15.71 -3.74 -5.58
N LEU A 59 -15.93 -3.27 -4.36
CA LEU A 59 -17.23 -2.76 -3.91
C LEU A 59 -17.12 -1.82 -2.72
N VAL A 60 -18.18 -1.04 -2.50
CA VAL A 60 -18.45 -0.34 -1.25
C VAL A 60 -19.72 -0.93 -0.62
N ALA A 61 -19.63 -1.33 0.65
CA ALA A 61 -20.78 -1.79 1.41
C ALA A 61 -21.08 -0.83 2.56
N THR A 62 -22.33 -0.43 2.75
CA THR A 62 -22.71 0.60 3.72
C THR A 62 -23.65 0.03 4.79
N LEU A 63 -23.29 0.23 6.05
CA LEU A 63 -24.15 0.03 7.21
C LEU A 63 -24.58 1.43 7.73
N ASP A 64 -25.83 1.77 7.51
CA ASP A 64 -26.43 3.01 8.01
C ASP A 64 -27.14 2.75 9.34
N THR A 65 -26.76 3.47 10.39
CA THR A 65 -27.41 3.36 11.70
C THR A 65 -28.83 3.96 11.72
N GLY A 66 -29.19 4.74 10.69
CA GLY A 66 -30.44 5.49 10.64
C GLY A 66 -30.45 6.74 11.54
N ARG A 67 -29.36 7.05 12.19
CA ARG A 67 -29.17 8.19 13.09
C ARG A 67 -28.11 9.15 12.52
N PRO A 68 -28.27 10.49 12.67
CA PRO A 68 -27.25 11.45 12.23
C PRO A 68 -25.89 11.18 12.91
N GLY A 69 -24.81 11.35 12.19
CA GLY A 69 -23.45 11.17 12.70
C GLY A 69 -22.42 11.19 11.59
N ARG A 70 -21.17 10.92 11.95
CA ARG A 70 -20.04 10.86 11.02
C ARG A 70 -20.09 9.58 10.15
N THR A 71 -19.42 9.63 9.02
CA THR A 71 -19.22 8.48 8.13
C THR A 71 -17.77 8.03 8.18
N LEU A 72 -17.54 6.80 8.61
CA LEU A 72 -16.22 6.18 8.59
C LEU A 72 -16.13 5.16 7.46
N MET A 73 -15.03 5.21 6.68
CA MET A 73 -14.69 4.16 5.73
C MET A 73 -13.63 3.23 6.31
N LEU A 74 -13.84 1.92 6.19
CA LEU A 74 -12.89 0.87 6.53
C LEU A 74 -12.46 0.20 5.22
N ARG A 75 -11.15 0.08 4.97
CA ARG A 75 -10.61 -0.44 3.69
C ARG A 75 -9.88 -1.76 3.87
N ALA A 76 -10.10 -2.65 2.92
CA ALA A 76 -9.25 -3.80 2.64
C ALA A 76 -8.97 -3.86 1.13
N ASP A 77 -7.72 -4.11 0.74
CA ASP A 77 -7.33 -4.52 -0.60
C ASP A 77 -7.71 -5.99 -0.84
N ILE A 78 -7.87 -6.39 -2.14
CA ILE A 78 -8.41 -7.71 -2.47
C ILE A 78 -7.59 -8.48 -3.51
N ASP A 79 -6.58 -7.85 -4.11
CA ASP A 79 -5.80 -8.43 -5.20
C ASP A 79 -4.67 -9.34 -4.70
N ALA A 80 -4.19 -10.18 -5.59
CA ALA A 80 -3.09 -11.12 -5.38
C ALA A 80 -1.96 -10.87 -6.38
N LEU A 81 -0.81 -11.50 -6.13
CA LEU A 81 0.42 -11.35 -6.88
C LEU A 81 0.67 -12.52 -7.85
N PRO A 82 1.39 -12.28 -8.98
CA PRO A 82 1.83 -13.34 -9.90
C PRO A 82 3.01 -14.14 -9.31
N VAL A 83 2.75 -14.85 -8.23
CA VAL A 83 3.73 -15.65 -7.47
C VAL A 83 3.26 -17.10 -7.41
N GLN A 84 4.14 -18.04 -7.76
CA GLN A 84 3.86 -19.46 -7.58
C GLN A 84 4.00 -19.85 -6.12
N GLU A 85 2.90 -20.20 -5.47
CA GLU A 85 2.90 -20.56 -4.07
C GLU A 85 3.69 -21.84 -3.76
N LYS A 86 4.45 -21.81 -2.65
CA LYS A 86 5.24 -22.93 -2.13
C LYS A 86 5.09 -23.10 -0.61
N THR A 87 3.97 -22.70 -0.04
CA THR A 87 3.73 -22.80 1.40
C THR A 87 3.48 -24.21 1.88
N GLY A 88 2.85 -25.04 1.05
CA GLY A 88 2.41 -26.40 1.42
C GLY A 88 1.16 -26.42 2.32
N LEU A 89 0.43 -25.32 2.44
CA LEU A 89 -0.80 -25.23 3.22
C LEU A 89 -1.91 -26.11 2.61
N SER A 90 -2.78 -26.66 3.45
CA SER A 90 -3.95 -27.45 2.98
C SER A 90 -4.98 -26.62 2.20
N PHE A 91 -4.91 -25.31 2.30
CA PHE A 91 -5.72 -24.33 1.58
C PHE A 91 -4.86 -23.42 0.68
N ALA A 92 -3.71 -23.94 0.20
CA ALA A 92 -2.86 -23.23 -0.75
C ALA A 92 -3.65 -22.85 -2.01
N SER A 93 -3.15 -21.85 -2.74
CA SER A 93 -3.75 -21.37 -3.98
C SER A 93 -4.08 -22.50 -4.95
N GLN A 94 -5.29 -22.47 -5.49
CA GLN A 94 -5.76 -23.34 -6.56
C GLN A 94 -5.56 -22.71 -7.95
N ASN A 95 -5.08 -21.48 -8.01
CA ASN A 95 -4.78 -20.74 -9.23
C ASN A 95 -3.27 -20.74 -9.48
N ASP A 96 -2.82 -21.57 -10.44
CA ASP A 96 -1.40 -21.73 -10.75
C ASP A 96 -0.73 -20.40 -11.08
N GLY A 97 0.42 -20.12 -10.46
CA GLY A 97 1.16 -18.88 -10.64
C GLY A 97 0.57 -17.64 -9.94
N VAL A 98 -0.47 -17.78 -9.12
CA VAL A 98 -1.10 -16.66 -8.39
C VAL A 98 -1.17 -16.97 -6.89
N MET A 99 -0.83 -16.00 -6.05
CA MET A 99 -0.81 -16.17 -4.59
C MET A 99 -1.12 -14.85 -3.86
N HIS A 100 -1.86 -14.91 -2.78
CA HIS A 100 -1.96 -13.80 -1.82
C HIS A 100 -0.66 -13.66 -1.00
N ALA A 101 0.44 -13.33 -1.69
CA ALA A 101 1.76 -13.24 -1.07
C ALA A 101 1.96 -11.93 -0.28
N CYS A 102 1.07 -10.95 -0.39
CA CYS A 102 1.05 -9.75 0.44
C CYS A 102 0.12 -9.88 1.68
N GLY A 103 -0.79 -10.84 1.65
CA GLY A 103 -1.68 -11.11 2.77
C GLY A 103 -3.06 -10.44 2.69
N HIS A 104 -3.49 -9.99 1.50
CA HIS A 104 -4.78 -9.35 1.29
C HIS A 104 -5.97 -10.28 1.58
N ASP A 105 -5.79 -11.59 1.52
CA ASP A 105 -6.72 -12.60 2.03
C ASP A 105 -7.04 -12.40 3.52
N ASN A 106 -6.04 -12.00 4.33
CA ASN A 106 -6.24 -11.66 5.74
C ASN A 106 -6.99 -10.33 5.88
N HIS A 107 -6.67 -9.33 5.05
CA HIS A 107 -7.32 -8.01 5.10
C HIS A 107 -8.82 -8.12 4.80
N MET A 108 -9.20 -8.87 3.75
CA MET A 108 -10.59 -9.16 3.43
C MET A 108 -11.31 -9.87 4.59
N ALA A 109 -10.69 -10.91 5.14
CA ALA A 109 -11.26 -11.67 6.25
C ALA A 109 -11.41 -10.83 7.53
N MET A 110 -10.40 -10.00 7.86
CA MET A 110 -10.45 -9.08 8.99
C MET A 110 -11.57 -8.06 8.83
N LEU A 111 -11.74 -7.50 7.62
CA LEU A 111 -12.79 -6.53 7.37
C LEU A 111 -14.18 -7.17 7.39
N LEU A 112 -14.36 -8.39 6.87
CA LEU A 112 -15.61 -9.16 7.00
C LEU A 112 -15.91 -9.51 8.46
N GLY A 113 -14.90 -9.87 9.25
CA GLY A 113 -15.06 -10.10 10.68
C GLY A 113 -15.49 -8.84 11.42
N ALA A 114 -14.85 -7.70 11.12
CA ALA A 114 -15.25 -6.40 11.66
C ALA A 114 -16.67 -6.01 11.23
N ALA A 115 -17.05 -6.25 9.97
CA ALA A 115 -18.38 -6.03 9.46
C ALA A 115 -19.45 -6.81 10.25
N LYS A 116 -19.17 -8.08 10.52
CA LYS A 116 -20.06 -8.94 11.29
C LYS A 116 -20.24 -8.45 12.73
N ILE A 117 -19.15 -8.05 13.38
CA ILE A 117 -19.18 -7.47 14.73
C ILE A 117 -19.98 -6.16 14.73
N LEU A 118 -19.72 -5.26 13.78
CA LEU A 118 -20.38 -3.94 13.69
C LEU A 118 -21.87 -4.06 13.36
N ALA A 119 -22.26 -5.03 12.55
CA ALA A 119 -23.68 -5.32 12.30
C ALA A 119 -24.41 -5.80 13.57
N GLU A 120 -23.79 -6.65 14.40
CA GLU A 120 -24.34 -7.07 15.69
C GLU A 120 -24.42 -5.92 16.70
N CYS A 121 -23.46 -4.97 16.63
CA CYS A 121 -23.39 -3.81 17.52
C CYS A 121 -24.14 -2.57 17.00
N LYS A 122 -24.83 -2.64 15.87
CA LYS A 122 -25.39 -1.46 15.17
C LYS A 122 -26.23 -0.55 16.09
N ASP A 123 -27.02 -1.15 16.97
CA ASP A 123 -27.91 -0.39 17.85
C ASP A 123 -27.18 0.35 18.98
N GLU A 124 -25.95 -0.05 19.30
CA GLU A 124 -25.10 0.57 20.31
C GLU A 124 -24.21 1.69 19.73
N ILE A 125 -24.14 1.83 18.41
CA ILE A 125 -23.47 2.94 17.74
C ILE A 125 -24.37 4.17 17.82
N LYS A 126 -23.86 5.30 18.35
CA LYS A 126 -24.67 6.51 18.58
C LYS A 126 -25.31 7.07 17.30
N GLY A 127 -24.60 7.01 16.18
CA GLY A 127 -25.09 7.49 14.90
C GLY A 127 -24.04 7.41 13.79
N GLY A 128 -24.44 7.78 12.58
CA GLY A 128 -23.54 7.81 11.42
C GLY A 128 -23.61 6.55 10.56
N LYS A 129 -22.60 6.43 9.69
CA LYS A 129 -22.49 5.35 8.70
C LYS A 129 -21.11 4.69 8.74
N ILE A 130 -21.08 3.41 8.44
CA ILE A 130 -19.87 2.65 8.21
C ILE A 130 -19.87 2.23 6.74
N LYS A 131 -18.85 2.64 5.99
CA LYS A 131 -18.60 2.17 4.64
C LYS A 131 -17.44 1.18 4.65
N LEU A 132 -17.60 0.02 4.06
CA LEU A 132 -16.53 -0.96 3.84
C LEU A 132 -16.10 -0.84 2.39
N LEU A 133 -14.84 -0.52 2.14
CA LEU A 133 -14.26 -0.53 0.80
C LEU A 133 -13.43 -1.79 0.64
N PHE A 134 -13.82 -2.67 -0.28
CA PHE A 134 -13.01 -3.77 -0.78
C PHE A 134 -12.39 -3.33 -2.09
N GLN A 135 -11.10 -2.99 -2.06
CA GLN A 135 -10.40 -2.29 -3.12
C GLN A 135 -9.58 -3.24 -3.98
N SER A 136 -9.78 -3.20 -5.30
CA SER A 136 -8.96 -3.88 -6.31
C SER A 136 -7.66 -3.14 -6.62
N GLY A 137 -6.63 -3.88 -7.01
CA GLY A 137 -5.46 -3.35 -7.73
C GLY A 137 -4.47 -2.57 -6.91
N GLU A 138 -4.32 -2.85 -5.60
CA GLU A 138 -3.31 -2.21 -4.74
C GLU A 138 -1.90 -2.47 -5.25
N GLU A 139 -1.56 -3.72 -5.55
CA GLU A 139 -0.23 -4.19 -5.98
C GLU A 139 0.25 -3.59 -7.32
N PHE A 140 -0.67 -3.01 -8.07
CA PHE A 140 -0.34 -2.25 -9.28
C PHE A 140 0.04 -0.80 -8.98
N GLY A 141 -0.20 -0.33 -7.74
CA GLY A 141 0.21 0.96 -7.21
C GLY A 141 -0.72 2.13 -7.54
N TYR A 142 -1.92 1.90 -8.06
CA TYR A 142 -2.92 2.97 -8.28
C TYR A 142 -4.36 2.48 -8.48
N GLY A 143 -4.70 1.30 -7.96
CA GLY A 143 -6.08 0.81 -7.95
C GLY A 143 -7.03 1.74 -7.21
N SER A 144 -6.58 2.33 -6.11
CA SER A 144 -7.32 3.32 -5.31
C SER A 144 -7.74 4.57 -6.11
N LYS A 145 -6.98 4.94 -7.14
CA LYS A 145 -7.29 6.10 -7.99
C LYS A 145 -8.67 5.98 -8.64
N TYR A 146 -9.03 4.79 -9.12
CA TYR A 146 -10.36 4.54 -9.70
C TYR A 146 -11.47 4.92 -8.72
N TYR A 147 -11.38 4.44 -7.48
CA TYR A 147 -12.41 4.70 -6.47
C TYR A 147 -12.48 6.17 -6.07
N VAL A 148 -11.33 6.85 -5.96
CA VAL A 148 -11.28 8.30 -5.70
C VAL A 148 -11.98 9.07 -6.82
N GLU A 149 -11.70 8.74 -8.08
CA GLU A 149 -12.29 9.40 -9.26
C GLU A 149 -13.79 9.10 -9.42
N HIS A 150 -14.28 7.98 -8.85
CA HIS A 150 -15.70 7.61 -8.87
C HIS A 150 -16.46 8.00 -7.59
N GLY A 151 -15.91 8.91 -6.77
CA GLY A 151 -16.62 9.55 -5.67
C GLY A 151 -16.90 8.64 -4.47
N VAL A 152 -16.16 7.54 -4.26
CA VAL A 152 -16.40 6.64 -3.11
C VAL A 152 -16.19 7.34 -1.76
N LEU A 153 -15.39 8.41 -1.75
CA LEU A 153 -15.14 9.22 -0.56
C LEU A 153 -16.18 10.31 -0.32
N ASP A 154 -17.19 10.45 -1.19
CA ASP A 154 -18.21 11.46 -1.02
C ASP A 154 -18.99 11.26 0.28
N GLY A 155 -18.94 12.29 1.15
CA GLY A 155 -19.54 12.24 2.47
C GLY A 155 -18.85 11.31 3.47
N VAL A 156 -17.61 10.92 3.22
CA VAL A 156 -16.74 10.19 4.17
C VAL A 156 -15.94 11.21 4.98
N ASP A 157 -16.00 11.09 6.32
CA ASP A 157 -15.29 12.00 7.23
C ASP A 157 -13.89 11.50 7.59
N ALA A 158 -13.67 10.19 7.58
CA ALA A 158 -12.38 9.57 7.82
C ALA A 158 -12.29 8.18 7.19
N ILE A 159 -11.05 7.71 6.97
CA ILE A 159 -10.78 6.36 6.47
C ILE A 159 -9.78 5.64 7.37
N PHE A 160 -9.96 4.31 7.53
CA PHE A 160 -9.08 3.43 8.28
C PHE A 160 -8.62 2.26 7.42
N GLY A 161 -7.31 1.93 7.47
CA GLY A 161 -6.69 0.76 6.84
C GLY A 161 -5.83 -0.02 7.84
N LEU A 162 -5.75 -1.33 7.63
CA LEU A 162 -4.93 -2.25 8.44
C LEU A 162 -4.21 -3.23 7.51
N HIS A 163 -2.89 -3.36 7.65
CA HIS A 163 -2.09 -4.29 6.86
C HIS A 163 -1.38 -5.33 7.74
N VAL A 164 -1.41 -6.60 7.35
CA VAL A 164 -0.60 -7.66 7.97
C VAL A 164 0.86 -7.52 7.56
N TRP A 165 1.79 -7.67 8.49
CA TRP A 165 3.21 -7.44 8.20
C TRP A 165 4.11 -8.58 8.66
N GLY A 166 4.81 -9.23 7.71
CA GLY A 166 5.62 -10.43 7.93
C GLY A 166 6.94 -10.21 8.67
N THR A 167 7.34 -8.98 8.97
CA THR A 167 8.49 -8.69 9.85
C THR A 167 8.09 -8.26 11.25
N LEU A 168 6.81 -8.02 11.49
CA LEU A 168 6.26 -7.77 12.82
C LEU A 168 5.77 -9.10 13.41
N ASP A 169 6.19 -9.39 14.65
CA ASP A 169 5.78 -10.63 15.30
C ASP A 169 4.29 -10.61 15.67
N SER A 170 3.62 -11.74 15.48
CA SER A 170 2.31 -12.02 16.06
C SER A 170 2.48 -12.11 17.61
N PRO A 171 1.53 -11.59 18.39
CA PRO A 171 0.27 -10.97 18.00
C PRO A 171 0.29 -9.42 18.10
N TYR A 172 1.43 -8.79 17.91
CA TYR A 172 1.58 -7.35 18.11
C TYR A 172 0.86 -6.52 17.04
N ILE A 173 0.44 -5.31 17.46
CA ILE A 173 -0.13 -4.29 16.58
C ILE A 173 0.71 -3.02 16.64
N SER A 174 0.81 -2.31 15.52
CA SER A 174 1.59 -1.09 15.37
C SER A 174 0.65 0.05 14.98
N VAL A 175 0.54 1.07 15.85
CA VAL A 175 -0.44 2.16 15.76
C VAL A 175 0.21 3.54 15.92
N GLU A 176 1.46 3.68 15.49
CA GLU A 176 2.20 4.92 15.64
C GLU A 176 1.61 6.04 14.77
N ALA A 177 1.64 7.25 15.34
CA ALA A 177 1.46 8.50 14.60
C ALA A 177 2.66 8.77 13.66
N GLY A 178 2.45 9.56 12.62
CA GLY A 178 3.48 9.99 11.71
C GLY A 178 3.74 9.00 10.56
N LYS A 179 4.98 8.89 10.13
CA LYS A 179 5.42 8.18 8.92
C LYS A 179 5.13 6.68 8.99
N ARG A 180 4.40 6.14 7.99
CA ARG A 180 4.13 4.70 7.88
C ARG A 180 4.79 4.11 6.64
N MET A 181 4.43 4.57 5.42
CA MET A 181 4.98 4.10 4.16
C MET A 181 5.38 5.27 3.26
N ALA A 182 6.47 5.13 2.51
CA ALA A 182 7.03 6.20 1.69
C ALA A 182 6.20 6.46 0.43
N SER A 183 6.40 7.66 -0.15
CA SER A 183 5.91 7.95 -1.49
C SER A 183 6.56 7.05 -2.54
N MET A 184 5.94 6.96 -3.71
CA MET A 184 6.51 6.34 -4.89
C MET A 184 6.42 7.32 -6.05
N ASP A 185 7.58 7.65 -6.63
CA ASP A 185 7.68 8.39 -7.87
C ASP A 185 8.65 7.67 -8.79
N ASN A 186 8.40 7.71 -10.09
CA ASN A 186 9.26 7.11 -11.11
C ASN A 186 9.81 8.20 -12.01
N PHE A 187 10.98 7.97 -12.57
CA PHE A 187 11.57 8.88 -13.55
C PHE A 187 12.15 8.12 -14.72
N THR A 188 12.12 8.77 -15.88
CA THR A 188 12.86 8.38 -17.07
C THR A 188 13.72 9.56 -17.53
N ILE A 189 15.02 9.35 -17.69
CA ILE A 189 15.95 10.33 -18.18
C ILE A 189 16.52 9.82 -19.51
N LYS A 190 16.43 10.63 -20.56
CA LYS A 190 17.06 10.36 -21.84
C LYS A 190 18.23 11.32 -22.05
N ILE A 191 19.43 10.78 -22.22
CA ILE A 191 20.63 11.54 -22.52
C ILE A 191 20.91 11.44 -24.02
N LYS A 192 20.99 12.58 -24.67
CA LYS A 192 21.28 12.72 -26.10
C LYS A 192 22.66 13.32 -26.31
N GLY A 193 23.49 12.59 -27.01
CA GLY A 193 24.83 12.97 -27.42
C GLY A 193 24.97 13.04 -28.94
N LYS A 194 26.17 12.65 -29.44
CA LYS A 194 26.49 12.59 -30.85
C LYS A 194 27.40 11.40 -31.14
N ALA A 195 26.94 10.53 -32.06
CA ALA A 195 27.72 9.36 -32.47
C ALA A 195 29.00 9.76 -33.23
N SER A 196 30.02 8.96 -33.04
CA SER A 196 31.25 9.02 -33.81
C SER A 196 32.00 7.68 -33.82
N HIS A 197 33.09 7.56 -34.55
CA HIS A 197 33.91 6.37 -34.54
C HIS A 197 34.57 6.20 -33.16
N GLY A 198 34.56 4.99 -32.60
CA GLY A 198 35.09 4.71 -31.27
C GLY A 198 36.58 5.11 -31.07
N SER A 199 37.39 5.20 -32.16
CA SER A 199 38.74 5.68 -32.11
C SER A 199 38.88 7.19 -32.31
N ALA A 200 37.78 7.90 -32.58
CA ALA A 200 37.74 9.37 -32.79
C ALA A 200 36.65 10.01 -31.90
N PRO A 201 36.75 9.85 -30.56
CA PRO A 201 35.71 10.33 -29.63
C PRO A 201 35.55 11.85 -29.65
N GLN A 202 36.58 12.61 -30.06
CA GLN A 202 36.53 14.08 -30.17
C GLN A 202 35.53 14.57 -31.25
N ASP A 203 35.09 13.73 -32.15
CA ASP A 203 34.11 14.06 -33.19
C ASP A 203 32.65 13.83 -32.73
N GLY A 204 32.46 13.24 -31.55
CA GLY A 204 31.17 12.91 -30.92
C GLY A 204 30.97 13.56 -29.57
N HIS A 205 29.84 13.20 -28.95
CA HIS A 205 29.52 13.46 -27.55
C HIS A 205 29.00 12.17 -26.94
N ASP A 206 29.72 11.57 -26.00
CA ASP A 206 29.48 10.23 -25.48
C ASP A 206 28.36 10.25 -24.45
N ALA A 207 27.15 9.75 -24.85
CA ALA A 207 25.99 9.68 -24.00
C ALA A 207 26.16 8.65 -22.86
N ILE A 208 26.97 7.58 -23.03
CA ILE A 208 27.24 6.62 -21.95
C ILE A 208 28.06 7.26 -20.84
N VAL A 209 29.07 8.04 -21.18
CA VAL A 209 29.91 8.76 -20.21
C VAL A 209 29.06 9.81 -19.47
N ALA A 210 28.26 10.60 -20.21
CA ALA A 210 27.36 11.59 -19.64
C ALA A 210 26.31 10.96 -18.70
N ALA A 211 25.65 9.88 -19.12
CA ALA A 211 24.65 9.16 -18.31
C ALA A 211 25.27 8.55 -17.05
N SER A 212 26.49 8.01 -17.13
CA SER A 212 27.21 7.49 -15.97
C SER A 212 27.50 8.60 -14.95
N ALA A 213 27.89 9.79 -15.42
CA ALA A 213 28.08 10.96 -14.57
C ALA A 213 26.76 11.44 -13.94
N VAL A 214 25.66 11.43 -14.69
CA VAL A 214 24.31 11.75 -14.17
C VAL A 214 23.91 10.80 -13.04
N VAL A 215 24.11 9.48 -13.20
CA VAL A 215 23.83 8.50 -12.13
C VAL A 215 24.59 8.84 -10.84
N MET A 216 25.87 9.18 -10.96
CA MET A 216 26.71 9.57 -9.81
C MET A 216 26.29 10.93 -9.23
N ALA A 217 25.94 11.89 -10.07
CA ALA A 217 25.50 13.21 -9.63
C ALA A 217 24.15 13.14 -8.86
N LEU A 218 23.22 12.30 -9.27
CA LEU A 218 21.96 12.08 -8.56
C LEU A 218 22.17 11.54 -7.14
N GLN A 219 23.26 10.78 -6.87
CA GLN A 219 23.58 10.36 -5.50
C GLN A 219 23.95 11.54 -4.59
N THR A 220 24.42 12.64 -5.16
CA THR A 220 24.72 13.85 -4.38
C THR A 220 23.44 14.57 -3.93
N PHE A 221 22.32 14.37 -4.62
CA PHE A 221 21.03 14.87 -4.14
C PHE A 221 20.65 14.24 -2.80
N VAL A 222 20.79 12.92 -2.67
CA VAL A 222 20.54 12.21 -1.41
C VAL A 222 21.48 12.67 -0.31
N SER A 223 22.77 12.80 -0.62
CA SER A 223 23.82 12.96 0.39
C SER A 223 24.23 14.42 0.68
N ARG A 224 23.89 15.40 -0.18
CA ARG A 224 24.35 16.81 -0.09
C ARG A 224 23.25 17.85 -0.23
N VAL A 225 22.12 17.53 -0.89
CA VAL A 225 20.99 18.46 -1.07
C VAL A 225 19.89 18.16 -0.07
N ASN A 226 19.52 16.89 0.07
CA ASN A 226 18.51 16.45 1.03
C ASN A 226 18.97 16.68 2.47
N ASN A 227 18.04 17.11 3.33
CA ASN A 227 18.26 17.12 4.77
C ASN A 227 18.48 15.68 5.28
N PRO A 228 19.60 15.37 5.98
CA PRO A 228 19.90 14.00 6.43
C PRO A 228 18.85 13.40 7.38
N ASN A 229 17.99 14.22 7.99
CA ASN A 229 16.87 13.76 8.79
C ASN A 229 15.65 13.34 7.95
N ASN A 230 15.64 13.60 6.65
CA ASN A 230 14.59 13.16 5.73
C ASN A 230 15.04 11.90 5.00
N PRO A 231 14.42 10.73 5.24
CA PRO A 231 14.69 9.55 4.44
C PRO A 231 14.38 9.82 2.96
N LEU A 232 15.35 9.51 2.11
CA LEU A 232 15.27 9.64 0.66
C LEU A 232 16.01 8.49 -0.01
N VAL A 233 15.34 7.79 -0.91
CA VAL A 233 15.94 6.79 -1.79
C VAL A 233 15.79 7.26 -3.23
N ILE A 234 16.90 7.22 -3.99
CA ILE A 234 16.92 7.38 -5.44
C ILE A 234 17.67 6.18 -6.01
N SER A 235 16.96 5.38 -6.81
CA SER A 235 17.53 4.19 -7.43
C SER A 235 17.36 4.25 -8.95
N VAL A 236 18.46 4.07 -9.69
CA VAL A 236 18.43 3.84 -11.14
C VAL A 236 18.44 2.33 -11.36
N GLY A 237 17.30 1.77 -11.76
CA GLY A 237 17.12 0.33 -11.95
C GLY A 237 17.39 -0.14 -13.39
N LYS A 238 17.43 0.82 -14.37
CA LYS A 238 17.60 0.50 -15.77
C LYS A 238 18.53 1.51 -16.41
N PHE A 239 19.52 1.02 -17.15
CA PHE A 239 20.48 1.79 -17.92
C PHE A 239 20.64 1.13 -19.30
N HIS A 240 20.16 1.79 -20.34
CA HIS A 240 20.20 1.26 -21.71
C HIS A 240 20.88 2.26 -22.64
N GLY A 241 21.86 1.81 -23.41
CA GLY A 241 22.54 2.62 -24.39
C GLY A 241 23.61 1.83 -25.16
N GLY A 242 24.01 2.36 -26.30
CA GLY A 242 25.05 1.77 -27.15
C GLY A 242 24.54 0.69 -28.11
N ALA A 243 25.00 0.77 -29.37
CA ALA A 243 24.68 -0.17 -30.43
C ALA A 243 25.82 -1.14 -30.74
N MET A 244 27.07 -0.65 -30.75
CA MET A 244 28.27 -1.42 -31.10
C MET A 244 29.49 -0.93 -30.29
N TYR A 245 30.41 -1.84 -30.00
CA TYR A 245 31.60 -1.56 -29.17
C TYR A 245 32.56 -0.51 -29.75
N ASN A 246 32.50 -0.22 -31.05
CA ASN A 246 33.38 0.70 -31.76
C ASN A 246 32.68 1.97 -32.27
N ILE A 247 31.50 2.30 -31.70
CA ILE A 247 30.75 3.51 -31.99
C ILE A 247 30.52 4.25 -30.66
N ILE A 248 30.83 5.55 -30.64
CA ILE A 248 30.46 6.44 -29.53
C ILE A 248 28.93 6.53 -29.48
N CYS A 249 28.36 6.24 -28.32
CA CYS A 249 26.91 6.21 -28.11
C CYS A 249 26.32 7.61 -28.09
N ASP A 250 25.22 7.83 -28.79
CA ASP A 250 24.50 9.10 -28.87
C ASP A 250 23.15 9.11 -28.14
N ASP A 251 22.73 7.97 -27.58
CA ASP A 251 21.45 7.85 -26.89
C ASP A 251 21.53 6.88 -25.71
N VAL A 252 21.13 7.36 -24.51
CA VAL A 252 21.02 6.51 -23.30
C VAL A 252 19.73 6.81 -22.59
N GLU A 253 19.02 5.75 -22.17
CA GLU A 253 17.85 5.82 -21.31
C GLU A 253 18.19 5.29 -19.91
N LEU A 254 17.87 6.11 -18.88
CA LEU A 254 17.88 5.74 -17.47
C LEU A 254 16.46 5.69 -16.96
N VAL A 255 16.07 4.63 -16.23
CA VAL A 255 14.78 4.56 -15.55
C VAL A 255 15.00 4.24 -14.09
N GLY A 256 14.30 4.95 -13.21
CA GLY A 256 14.47 4.79 -11.78
C GLY A 256 13.25 5.14 -10.95
N THR A 257 13.40 5.03 -9.64
CA THR A 257 12.37 5.33 -8.65
C THR A 257 12.89 6.20 -7.53
N ILE A 258 11.99 6.99 -6.94
CA ILE A 258 12.26 7.87 -5.81
C ILE A 258 11.28 7.52 -4.69
N ARG A 259 11.78 7.49 -3.44
CA ARG A 259 11.00 7.24 -2.23
C ARG A 259 11.31 8.29 -1.19
N THR A 260 10.30 8.90 -0.59
CA THR A 260 10.45 9.86 0.51
C THR A 260 9.17 9.93 1.35
N PHE A 261 9.29 10.52 2.55
CA PHE A 261 8.12 10.86 3.38
C PHE A 261 7.81 12.35 3.38
N SER A 262 8.68 13.18 2.77
CA SER A 262 8.52 14.64 2.79
C SER A 262 7.72 15.09 1.58
N ARG A 263 6.53 15.65 1.81
CA ARG A 263 5.72 16.30 0.76
C ARG A 263 6.46 17.48 0.13
N GLU A 264 7.15 18.27 0.96
CA GLU A 264 7.93 19.42 0.49
C GLU A 264 9.06 18.99 -0.44
N LEU A 265 9.86 17.99 -0.03
CA LEU A 265 10.92 17.43 -0.88
C LEU A 265 10.34 16.88 -2.18
N ARG A 266 9.22 16.12 -2.09
CA ARG A 266 8.57 15.52 -3.25
C ARG A 266 8.12 16.57 -4.27
N SER A 267 7.59 17.71 -3.80
CA SER A 267 7.15 18.81 -4.69
C SER A 267 8.30 19.53 -5.40
N SER A 268 9.53 19.44 -4.90
CA SER A 268 10.73 20.05 -5.50
C SER A 268 11.56 19.07 -6.35
N LEU A 269 11.20 17.78 -6.40
CA LEU A 269 12.01 16.75 -7.05
C LEU A 269 12.29 17.05 -8.51
N GLU A 270 11.31 17.47 -9.29
CA GLU A 270 11.42 17.67 -10.72
C GLU A 270 12.41 18.81 -11.03
N ASP A 271 12.28 19.95 -10.33
CA ASP A 271 13.19 21.09 -10.49
C ASP A 271 14.64 20.74 -10.10
N GLU A 272 14.79 20.04 -8.98
CA GLU A 272 16.12 19.62 -8.50
C GLU A 272 16.75 18.57 -9.41
N PHE A 273 15.97 17.65 -9.96
CA PHE A 273 16.44 16.69 -10.96
C PHE A 273 16.91 17.41 -12.22
N HIS A 274 16.09 18.31 -12.77
CA HIS A 274 16.49 19.14 -13.92
C HIS A 274 17.80 19.87 -13.66
N ARG A 275 17.91 20.53 -12.50
CA ARG A 275 19.15 21.26 -12.15
C ARG A 275 20.38 20.35 -12.16
N ILE A 276 20.28 19.12 -11.69
CA ILE A 276 21.41 18.17 -11.63
C ILE A 276 21.67 17.56 -13.00
N ILE A 277 20.65 17.02 -13.66
CA ILE A 277 20.85 16.23 -14.89
C ILE A 277 21.25 17.11 -16.07
N ASP A 278 20.60 18.29 -16.25
CA ASP A 278 20.86 19.17 -17.37
C ASP A 278 22.29 19.73 -17.33
N ASN A 279 22.71 20.21 -16.13
CA ASN A 279 24.08 20.72 -15.99
C ASN A 279 25.13 19.62 -16.11
N THR A 280 24.85 18.42 -15.63
CA THR A 280 25.77 17.29 -15.75
C THR A 280 25.88 16.84 -17.19
N ALA A 281 24.77 16.67 -17.92
CA ALA A 281 24.79 16.30 -19.33
C ALA A 281 25.51 17.35 -20.18
N ALA A 282 25.24 18.63 -19.95
CA ALA A 282 25.88 19.74 -20.64
C ALA A 282 27.42 19.77 -20.46
N ALA A 283 27.95 19.38 -19.30
CA ALA A 283 29.38 19.28 -19.06
C ALA A 283 30.08 18.28 -19.99
N TYR A 284 29.32 17.32 -20.57
CA TYR A 284 29.81 16.34 -21.55
C TYR A 284 29.37 16.66 -22.98
N GLY A 285 28.82 17.86 -23.24
CA GLY A 285 28.31 18.24 -24.55
C GLY A 285 27.03 17.56 -24.97
N CYS A 286 26.33 16.89 -24.02
CA CYS A 286 25.08 16.20 -24.20
C CYS A 286 23.90 17.05 -23.73
N THR A 287 22.68 16.65 -24.10
CA THR A 287 21.42 17.18 -23.55
C THR A 287 20.69 16.09 -22.77
N ALA A 288 19.78 16.49 -21.88
CA ALA A 288 18.95 15.57 -21.13
C ALA A 288 17.48 15.93 -21.28
N GLU A 289 16.62 14.90 -21.27
CA GLU A 289 15.17 15.02 -21.18
C GLU A 289 14.71 14.24 -19.95
N LEU A 290 13.94 14.87 -19.08
CA LEU A 290 13.35 14.25 -17.89
C LEU A 290 11.85 14.03 -18.11
N LYS A 291 11.35 12.83 -17.77
CA LYS A 291 9.95 12.56 -17.51
C LYS A 291 9.84 12.07 -16.06
N MET A 292 9.06 12.76 -15.25
CA MET A 292 8.75 12.34 -13.89
C MET A 292 7.28 11.94 -13.79
N ASP A 293 7.03 10.74 -13.27
CA ASP A 293 5.69 10.23 -13.03
C ASP A 293 5.46 10.20 -11.50
N HIS A 294 4.69 11.18 -11.00
CA HIS A 294 4.27 11.22 -9.59
C HIS A 294 3.16 10.20 -9.36
N MET A 295 3.51 9.10 -8.68
CA MET A 295 2.60 7.97 -8.49
C MET A 295 1.82 8.08 -7.18
N LEU A 296 2.47 7.78 -6.06
CA LEU A 296 1.81 7.67 -4.76
C LEU A 296 2.42 8.65 -3.75
N PRO A 297 1.62 9.42 -3.01
CA PRO A 297 2.08 10.15 -1.82
C PRO A 297 2.48 9.16 -0.71
N ALA A 298 3.09 9.68 0.35
CA ALA A 298 3.42 8.89 1.53
C ALA A 298 2.19 8.63 2.39
N VAL A 299 2.11 7.47 3.02
CA VAL A 299 1.15 7.17 4.09
C VAL A 299 1.68 7.73 5.40
N ILE A 300 0.99 8.71 5.97
CA ILE A 300 1.39 9.40 7.20
C ILE A 300 0.17 9.60 8.09
N ASN A 301 0.17 9.03 9.28
CA ASN A 301 -0.88 9.19 10.29
C ASN A 301 -0.75 10.57 10.93
N GLU A 302 -1.36 11.59 10.34
CA GLU A 302 -1.21 12.99 10.76
C GLU A 302 -2.34 13.48 11.68
N ASP A 303 -3.53 12.87 11.58
CA ASP A 303 -4.70 13.31 12.33
C ASP A 303 -4.60 12.91 13.81
N PRO A 304 -4.56 13.88 14.76
CA PRO A 304 -4.37 13.58 16.17
C PRO A 304 -5.59 12.88 16.81
N GLU A 305 -6.81 13.10 16.29
CA GLU A 305 -8.00 12.42 16.78
C GLU A 305 -7.97 10.94 16.41
N LEU A 306 -7.69 10.63 15.13
CA LEU A 306 -7.59 9.25 14.65
C LEU A 306 -6.44 8.51 15.34
N ASN A 307 -5.30 9.17 15.55
CA ASN A 307 -4.17 8.61 16.27
C ASN A 307 -4.54 8.23 17.71
N ALA A 308 -5.25 9.11 18.42
CA ALA A 308 -5.70 8.84 19.79
C ALA A 308 -6.71 7.67 19.83
N ILE A 309 -7.70 7.66 18.93
CA ILE A 309 -8.69 6.58 18.85
C ILE A 309 -8.01 5.24 18.58
N ALA A 310 -7.06 5.19 17.65
CA ALA A 310 -6.35 3.96 17.29
C ALA A 310 -5.52 3.43 18.48
N TYR A 311 -4.79 4.31 19.15
CA TYR A 311 -4.02 3.93 20.33
C TYR A 311 -4.90 3.43 21.48
N ASP A 312 -5.97 4.17 21.80
CA ASP A 312 -6.90 3.82 22.89
C ASP A 312 -7.63 2.48 22.58
N ALA A 313 -8.04 2.26 21.33
CA ALA A 313 -8.65 1.01 20.89
C ALA A 313 -7.68 -0.19 21.03
N ALA A 314 -6.41 0.00 20.63
CA ALA A 314 -5.39 -1.03 20.77
C ALA A 314 -5.09 -1.35 22.26
N VAL A 315 -4.94 -0.33 23.11
CA VAL A 315 -4.74 -0.51 24.56
C VAL A 315 -5.94 -1.21 25.20
N LYS A 316 -7.16 -0.82 24.85
CA LYS A 316 -8.40 -1.41 25.36
C LYS A 316 -8.51 -2.90 25.05
N LEU A 317 -8.08 -3.31 23.87
CA LEU A 317 -8.18 -4.70 23.42
C LEU A 317 -7.01 -5.57 23.88
N TYR A 318 -5.79 -5.02 23.89
CA TYR A 318 -4.57 -5.82 23.98
C TYR A 318 -3.57 -5.35 25.03
N GLY A 319 -3.90 -4.29 25.79
CA GLY A 319 -2.93 -3.65 26.70
C GLY A 319 -1.82 -2.91 25.96
N THR A 320 -1.02 -2.17 26.68
CA THR A 320 0.17 -1.51 26.11
C THR A 320 1.22 -2.52 25.66
N GLU A 321 1.25 -3.69 26.28
CA GLU A 321 2.12 -4.82 25.93
C GLU A 321 1.77 -5.46 24.57
N GLY A 322 0.55 -5.28 24.08
CA GLY A 322 0.12 -5.74 22.75
C GLY A 322 0.52 -4.79 21.63
N ILE A 323 1.06 -3.60 21.95
CA ILE A 323 1.50 -2.59 20.97
C ILE A 323 3.02 -2.69 20.82
N LYS A 324 3.50 -2.68 19.59
CA LYS A 324 4.93 -2.68 19.28
C LYS A 324 5.23 -1.65 18.20
N GLU A 325 6.20 -0.79 18.46
CA GLU A 325 6.69 0.16 17.45
C GLU A 325 7.30 -0.56 16.27
N MET A 326 7.03 -0.02 15.08
CA MET A 326 7.57 -0.48 13.82
C MET A 326 8.19 0.69 13.05
N PRO A 327 9.41 0.55 12.53
CA PRO A 327 10.04 1.61 11.76
C PRO A 327 9.20 1.93 10.52
N ALA A 328 9.20 3.20 10.10
CA ALA A 328 8.59 3.60 8.85
C ALA A 328 9.22 2.84 7.67
N LEU A 329 8.39 2.39 6.73
CA LEU A 329 8.78 1.55 5.61
C LEU A 329 9.05 2.39 4.36
N MET A 330 10.10 2.04 3.61
CA MET A 330 10.38 2.66 2.30
C MET A 330 9.54 2.03 1.16
N GLY A 331 8.70 1.03 1.44
CA GLY A 331 7.62 0.58 0.57
C GLY A 331 6.54 1.65 0.44
N SER A 332 5.71 1.54 -0.58
CA SER A 332 4.57 2.43 -0.84
C SER A 332 3.25 1.65 -0.76
N GLU A 333 2.15 2.38 -0.63
CA GLU A 333 0.81 1.85 -0.48
C GLU A 333 -0.17 2.85 -1.09
N ASP A 334 -1.06 2.39 -1.96
CA ASP A 334 -1.98 3.25 -2.70
C ASP A 334 -3.15 3.79 -1.85
N TYR A 335 -3.31 3.28 -0.64
CA TYR A 335 -4.15 3.86 0.41
C TYR A 335 -3.87 5.35 0.62
N SER A 336 -2.64 5.78 0.35
CA SER A 336 -2.20 7.16 0.42
C SER A 336 -3.04 8.12 -0.42
N LEU A 337 -3.60 7.67 -1.56
CA LEU A 337 -4.46 8.50 -2.40
C LEU A 337 -5.80 8.83 -1.73
N PHE A 338 -6.32 7.94 -0.89
CA PHE A 338 -7.50 8.26 -0.06
C PHE A 338 -7.16 9.31 1.00
N MET A 339 -5.96 9.20 1.62
CA MET A 339 -5.50 10.15 2.64
C MET A 339 -5.24 11.56 2.11
N GLU A 340 -5.04 11.72 0.80
CA GLU A 340 -4.99 13.05 0.15
C GLU A 340 -6.38 13.73 0.09
N LYS A 341 -7.45 13.00 0.33
CA LYS A 341 -8.83 13.49 0.21
C LYS A 341 -9.54 13.62 1.55
N VAL A 342 -9.30 12.68 2.47
CA VAL A 342 -9.93 12.65 3.79
C VAL A 342 -8.89 12.26 4.84
N PRO A 343 -9.07 12.67 6.11
CA PRO A 343 -8.24 12.19 7.21
C PRO A 343 -8.21 10.66 7.24
N GLY A 344 -7.02 10.07 7.39
CA GLY A 344 -6.86 8.64 7.40
C GLY A 344 -5.92 8.14 8.49
N PHE A 345 -6.11 6.88 8.89
CA PHE A 345 -5.21 6.16 9.78
C PHE A 345 -4.85 4.80 9.19
N PHE A 346 -3.56 4.47 9.20
CA PHE A 346 -3.04 3.20 8.68
C PHE A 346 -2.24 2.47 9.75
N ALA A 347 -2.71 1.28 10.13
CA ALA A 347 -2.10 0.42 11.12
C ALA A 347 -1.40 -0.78 10.49
N PHE A 348 -0.50 -1.43 11.27
CA PHE A 348 0.01 -2.74 10.94
C PHE A 348 -0.31 -3.75 12.03
N ILE A 349 -0.48 -5.01 11.65
CA ILE A 349 -0.59 -6.14 12.58
C ILE A 349 0.44 -7.21 12.20
N GLY A 350 1.13 -7.75 13.18
CA GLY A 350 2.17 -8.75 12.99
C GLY A 350 1.60 -10.08 12.56
N SER A 351 2.18 -10.67 11.50
CA SER A 351 1.82 -12.00 11.02
C SER A 351 2.94 -13.02 11.18
N ARG A 352 4.12 -12.60 11.66
CA ARG A 352 5.27 -13.48 11.86
C ARG A 352 5.12 -14.29 13.15
N ASN A 353 5.27 -15.62 13.04
CA ASN A 353 5.31 -16.50 14.20
C ASN A 353 6.31 -17.65 13.95
N VAL A 354 7.39 -17.65 14.72
CA VAL A 354 8.46 -18.65 14.59
C VAL A 354 7.99 -20.05 15.02
N GLU A 355 7.11 -20.12 16.02
CA GLU A 355 6.63 -21.39 16.56
C GLU A 355 5.73 -22.14 15.58
N THR A 356 4.96 -21.39 14.78
CA THR A 356 4.06 -21.96 13.75
C THR A 356 4.70 -22.01 12.36
N GLY A 357 5.95 -21.53 12.22
CA GLY A 357 6.69 -21.56 10.96
C GLY A 357 6.38 -20.39 10.01
N ASN A 358 5.58 -19.41 10.43
CA ASN A 358 5.26 -18.20 9.64
C ASN A 358 6.43 -17.19 9.77
N VAL A 359 7.50 -17.40 9.02
CA VAL A 359 8.75 -16.64 9.14
C VAL A 359 9.16 -15.89 7.87
N PHE A 360 8.43 -16.09 6.78
CA PHE A 360 8.71 -15.43 5.52
C PHE A 360 8.01 -14.06 5.47
N THR A 361 8.65 -13.10 4.80
CA THR A 361 8.11 -11.75 4.62
C THR A 361 7.09 -11.70 3.48
N ASN A 362 6.27 -10.66 3.45
CA ASN A 362 5.39 -10.37 2.33
C ASN A 362 6.12 -10.45 0.99
N HIS A 363 5.43 -10.83 -0.07
CA HIS A 363 5.91 -11.09 -1.45
C HIS A 363 6.79 -12.33 -1.62
N ASN A 364 7.02 -13.13 -0.56
CA ASN A 364 7.74 -14.39 -0.66
C ASN A 364 6.78 -15.53 -1.06
N GLU A 365 7.23 -16.44 -1.91
CA GLU A 365 6.47 -17.63 -2.35
C GLU A 365 6.06 -18.59 -1.21
N ARG A 366 6.64 -18.41 -0.03
CA ARG A 366 6.35 -19.18 1.20
C ARG A 366 5.72 -18.33 2.28
N TYR A 367 5.32 -17.11 1.96
CA TYR A 367 4.65 -16.24 2.92
C TYR A 367 3.35 -16.88 3.42
N SER A 368 3.13 -16.80 4.71
CA SER A 368 1.90 -17.20 5.36
C SER A 368 1.76 -16.41 6.66
N SER A 369 0.54 -16.11 7.05
CA SER A 369 0.22 -15.39 8.27
C SER A 369 -0.13 -16.35 9.40
N ASP A 370 0.25 -16.01 10.62
CA ASP A 370 -0.28 -16.66 11.81
C ASP A 370 -1.80 -16.39 11.90
N GLU A 371 -2.62 -17.43 11.83
CA GLU A 371 -4.09 -17.28 11.85
C GLU A 371 -4.62 -16.70 13.17
N ALA A 372 -3.85 -16.79 14.25
CA ALA A 372 -4.24 -16.21 15.55
C ALA A 372 -4.36 -14.69 15.54
N VAL A 373 -3.82 -13.98 14.53
CA VAL A 373 -3.95 -12.53 14.43
C VAL A 373 -5.22 -12.07 13.74
N ILE A 374 -5.91 -12.93 12.98
CA ILE A 374 -6.97 -12.51 12.07
C ILE A 374 -8.17 -11.98 12.85
N HIS A 375 -8.66 -12.71 13.87
CA HIS A 375 -9.73 -12.21 14.73
C HIS A 375 -9.32 -10.96 15.53
N ARG A 376 -8.01 -10.81 15.86
CA ARG A 376 -7.48 -9.61 16.51
C ARG A 376 -7.56 -8.40 15.58
N GLY A 377 -7.18 -8.56 14.30
CA GLY A 377 -7.35 -7.50 13.30
C GLY A 377 -8.81 -7.10 13.12
N SER A 378 -9.72 -8.08 13.10
CA SER A 378 -11.19 -7.81 13.08
C SER A 378 -11.65 -7.03 14.30
N ALA A 379 -11.20 -7.43 15.51
CA ALA A 379 -11.54 -6.73 16.74
C ALA A 379 -11.04 -5.29 16.74
N PHE A 380 -9.79 -5.07 16.30
CA PHE A 380 -9.21 -3.74 16.28
C PHE A 380 -9.92 -2.83 15.28
N THR A 381 -10.20 -3.30 14.07
CA THR A 381 -10.94 -2.55 13.06
C THR A 381 -12.35 -2.20 13.55
N ALA A 382 -13.05 -3.14 14.17
CA ALA A 382 -14.38 -2.91 14.73
C ALA A 382 -14.35 -1.95 15.94
N GLN A 383 -13.36 -2.07 16.83
CA GLN A 383 -13.22 -1.21 18.00
C GLN A 383 -12.91 0.23 17.60
N PHE A 384 -12.00 0.41 16.62
CA PHE A 384 -11.71 1.73 16.07
C PHE A 384 -12.98 2.38 15.51
N ALA A 385 -13.75 1.66 14.70
CA ALA A 385 -14.98 2.18 14.11
C ALA A 385 -16.02 2.52 15.18
N PHE A 386 -16.19 1.64 16.16
CA PHE A 386 -17.13 1.84 17.26
C PHE A 386 -16.76 3.07 18.10
N ASP A 387 -15.48 3.21 18.47
CA ASP A 387 -15.01 4.34 19.27
C ASP A 387 -15.07 5.66 18.48
N TYR A 388 -14.76 5.66 17.16
CA TYR A 388 -14.88 6.83 16.29
C TYR A 388 -16.32 7.34 16.15
N LEU A 389 -17.30 6.43 15.96
CA LEU A 389 -18.70 6.81 15.76
C LEU A 389 -19.44 7.11 17.08
N ASN A 390 -18.88 6.73 18.22
CA ASN A 390 -19.45 6.98 19.53
C ASN A 390 -18.85 8.21 20.25
N LYS A 391 -17.87 8.86 19.64
CA LYS A 391 -17.26 10.07 20.15
C LYS A 391 -18.11 11.31 19.81
#